data_4b9779a303b7608880cba905ce753279
#
_entry.id   4b9779a303b7608880cba905ce753279
#
_cell.length_a   1.000
_cell.length_b   1.000
_cell.length_c   1.000
_cell.angle_alpha   90.00
_cell.angle_beta   90.00
_cell.angle_gamma   90.00
#
_symmetry.space_group_name_H-M   'P 1'
#
loop_
_entity.id
_entity.type
_entity.pdbx_description
1 polymer ?
#
loop_
_entity_poly.entity_id
_entity_poly.type
_entity_poly.pdbx_seq_one_letter_code
_entity_poly.pdbx_strand_id
1 'polypeptide(L)'
;MVKKNIFSLCLVLLGCLGVALLTQATACSTAGDTEAPVKPEDFVRIDHQNLIKPNGEKLFIVGTNLGNWLNPEGYMFGFDKTNSAHFIDEMLRQMVGPDFTDEFWRLFKDNYITRSDVEFIASTGANTIRLPFHYRLFTDEDYMGLKSAQDGFERIDSVVTWCRDNGLYLILDMHNAPGGQTGDNIDDSYGYPWLFESEQSQKLMCDIWRNIADRYKNETTILGYELINEPIPHYWENKDSLNALVEPLHKRCVKAIREVDTNHIILIGGTQWNSNFAPFKDSTYDDKLMYTCHRYGGGASKEAISHFIEFRDSVDLPMYMGEIGHNTDEWQADFCRVMREVNIGYTFWPYKKVDNSCFNAITRPEGWDKIVEFAEADRSTYEKIRLARPNQELARKALLDFIENSKCAKCIPQKGYIESLGLTVK
;
A
#
# COMPACT_ATOMS: atom_id res chain seq x y z
N MET A 1 61.43 -20.14 26.89
CA MET A 1 62.57 -19.89 26.01
C MET A 1 62.11 -18.96 24.89
N VAL A 2 62.25 -17.67 25.02
CA VAL A 2 63.41 -16.78 24.74
C VAL A 2 63.90 -16.91 23.29
N LYS A 3 63.62 -15.89 22.51
CA LYS A 3 64.51 -14.94 21.83
C LYS A 3 63.73 -14.03 20.90
N LYS A 4 63.67 -12.84 21.19
CA LYS A 4 64.00 -11.49 20.75
C LYS A 4 65.11 -11.44 19.68
N ASN A 5 64.91 -10.51 18.67
CA ASN A 5 65.90 -9.56 18.11
C ASN A 5 65.16 -8.74 17.04
N ILE A 6 64.96 -7.45 17.05
CA ILE A 6 65.71 -6.17 17.22
C ILE A 6 66.63 -5.85 16.02
N PHE A 7 66.46 -4.60 15.51
CA PHE A 7 67.27 -3.71 14.63
C PHE A 7 67.13 -3.95 13.12
N SER A 8 67.01 -2.92 12.27
CA SER A 8 67.80 -1.70 12.19
C SER A 8 67.12 -0.57 11.40
N LEU A 9 67.37 0.61 11.86
CA LEU A 9 67.14 1.96 11.31
C LEU A 9 68.16 2.27 10.21
N CYS A 10 67.75 2.85 9.08
CA CYS A 10 68.65 3.64 8.24
C CYS A 10 67.96 4.91 7.77
N LEU A 11 68.45 6.01 8.31
CA LEU A 11 68.24 7.39 7.88
C LEU A 11 69.19 7.67 6.70
N VAL A 12 68.71 8.27 5.61
CA VAL A 12 69.51 9.07 4.70
C VAL A 12 68.77 10.36 4.36
N LEU A 13 69.37 11.44 4.81
CA LEU A 13 69.10 12.83 4.45
C LEU A 13 69.95 13.19 3.18
N LEU A 14 69.33 13.91 2.25
CA LEU A 14 69.88 14.93 1.33
C LEU A 14 68.75 15.29 0.36
N GLY A 15 68.33 16.47 0.07
CA GLY A 15 68.91 17.81 0.08
C GLY A 15 68.08 18.61 -0.92
N CYS A 16 67.77 19.82 -0.59
CA CYS A 16 66.98 20.86 -1.24
C CYS A 16 67.09 20.99 -2.76
N LEU A 17 65.94 21.28 -3.42
CA LEU A 17 65.85 22.43 -4.35
C LEU A 17 64.34 22.71 -4.62
N GLY A 18 63.96 23.93 -4.34
CA GLY A 18 62.59 24.38 -4.48
C GLY A 18 62.24 24.72 -5.93
N VAL A 19 61.02 24.35 -6.31
CA VAL A 19 60.27 24.99 -7.39
C VAL A 19 58.85 25.23 -6.85
N ALA A 20 58.52 26.45 -6.57
CA ALA A 20 57.18 26.88 -6.22
C ALA A 20 56.34 26.86 -7.50
N LEU A 21 55.52 25.86 -7.68
CA LEU A 21 54.39 25.87 -8.61
C LEU A 21 53.16 26.29 -7.81
N LEU A 22 52.70 27.53 -8.02
CA LEU A 22 51.40 28.04 -7.63
C LEU A 22 50.34 27.27 -8.48
N THR A 23 49.79 26.20 -7.94
CA THR A 23 48.53 25.67 -8.42
C THR A 23 47.40 26.46 -7.75
N GLN A 24 46.76 27.33 -8.53
CA GLN A 24 45.45 27.86 -8.16
C GLN A 24 44.47 26.69 -8.08
N ALA A 25 44.19 26.24 -6.86
CA ALA A 25 43.04 25.41 -6.60
C ALA A 25 41.80 26.30 -6.77
N THR A 26 41.18 26.22 -7.94
CA THR A 26 39.77 26.62 -8.11
C THR A 26 38.94 25.73 -7.19
N ALA A 27 38.59 26.29 -6.03
CA ALA A 27 37.56 25.69 -5.20
C ALA A 27 36.25 25.74 -6.01
N CYS A 28 35.89 24.60 -6.62
CA CYS A 28 34.55 24.36 -7.11
C CYS A 28 33.66 24.25 -5.86
N SER A 29 33.07 25.35 -5.43
CA SER A 29 32.00 25.32 -4.45
C SER A 29 30.82 24.66 -5.15
N THR A 30 30.65 23.37 -4.93
CA THR A 30 29.32 22.76 -5.06
C THR A 30 28.46 23.43 -4.00
N ALA A 31 27.75 24.49 -4.39
CA ALA A 31 26.59 24.94 -3.67
C ALA A 31 25.63 23.75 -3.70
N GLY A 32 25.58 23.01 -2.62
CA GLY A 32 24.48 22.10 -2.37
C GLY A 32 23.27 22.99 -2.30
N ASP A 33 22.35 22.85 -3.26
CA ASP A 33 21.01 23.38 -3.13
C ASP A 33 20.44 22.81 -1.83
N THR A 34 20.53 23.56 -0.76
CA THR A 34 19.77 23.26 0.45
C THR A 34 18.32 23.60 0.08
N GLU A 35 17.54 22.58 -0.27
CA GLU A 35 16.10 22.72 -0.43
C GLU A 35 15.57 23.50 0.78
N ALA A 36 14.69 24.48 0.51
CA ALA A 36 14.07 25.24 1.57
C ALA A 36 13.30 24.28 2.49
N PRO A 37 13.29 24.51 3.80
CA PRO A 37 12.55 23.65 4.72
C PRO A 37 11.08 23.63 4.33
N VAL A 38 10.52 22.41 4.28
CA VAL A 38 9.10 22.17 3.97
C VAL A 38 8.23 22.84 5.03
N LYS A 39 7.17 23.51 4.61
CA LYS A 39 6.25 24.24 5.45
C LYS A 39 4.84 23.65 5.42
N PRO A 40 3.99 23.93 6.41
CA PRO A 40 2.61 23.44 6.43
C PRO A 40 1.78 23.81 5.19
N GLU A 41 2.04 24.99 4.57
CA GLU A 41 1.38 25.42 3.34
C GLU A 41 1.76 24.63 2.08
N ASP A 42 2.83 23.84 2.14
CA ASP A 42 3.28 22.97 1.03
C ASP A 42 2.48 21.67 0.97
N PHE A 43 1.65 21.39 1.99
CA PHE A 43 0.79 20.20 2.04
C PHE A 43 -0.62 20.49 1.53
N VAL A 44 -1.32 19.43 1.11
CA VAL A 44 -2.77 19.50 0.90
C VAL A 44 -3.44 19.79 2.24
N ARG A 45 -4.34 20.76 2.25
CA ARG A 45 -5.10 21.14 3.44
C ARG A 45 -6.57 20.84 3.30
N ILE A 46 -7.26 20.74 4.42
CA ILE A 46 -8.69 20.59 4.50
C ILE A 46 -9.34 21.99 4.61
N ASP A 47 -10.40 22.17 3.84
CA ASP A 47 -11.29 23.35 3.90
C ASP A 47 -12.73 22.83 3.83
N HIS A 48 -13.34 22.63 4.99
CA HIS A 48 -14.64 21.93 5.09
C HIS A 48 -14.58 20.57 4.41
N GLN A 49 -15.49 20.27 3.50
CA GLN A 49 -15.54 19.03 2.73
C GLN A 49 -14.60 18.99 1.51
N ASN A 50 -13.65 19.94 1.40
CA ASN A 50 -12.76 20.03 0.28
C ASN A 50 -11.31 19.76 0.67
N LEU A 51 -10.56 19.16 -0.25
CA LEU A 51 -9.11 19.12 -0.24
C LEU A 51 -8.58 20.27 -1.09
N ILE A 52 -7.64 21.04 -0.57
CA ILE A 52 -7.05 22.19 -1.25
C ILE A 52 -5.55 21.96 -1.42
N LYS A 53 -5.09 22.00 -2.66
CA LYS A 53 -3.68 21.88 -3.01
C LYS A 53 -2.89 23.14 -2.56
N PRO A 54 -1.56 23.06 -2.46
CA PRO A 54 -0.71 24.23 -2.13
C PRO A 54 -0.94 25.45 -3.02
N ASN A 55 -1.28 25.24 -4.30
CA ASN A 55 -1.57 26.29 -5.25
C ASN A 55 -2.98 26.92 -5.11
N GLY A 56 -3.76 26.48 -4.13
CA GLY A 56 -5.12 26.98 -3.86
C GLY A 56 -6.24 26.28 -4.66
N GLU A 57 -5.91 25.39 -5.58
CA GLU A 57 -6.91 24.62 -6.33
C GLU A 57 -7.52 23.49 -5.49
N LYS A 58 -8.76 23.14 -5.78
CA LYS A 58 -9.36 21.94 -5.22
C LYS A 58 -8.72 20.68 -5.78
N LEU A 59 -8.44 19.72 -4.90
CA LEU A 59 -8.07 18.37 -5.27
C LEU A 59 -9.32 17.47 -5.23
N PHE A 60 -9.74 16.97 -6.39
CA PHE A 60 -10.71 15.90 -6.49
C PHE A 60 -9.94 14.60 -6.76
N ILE A 61 -9.95 13.65 -5.82
CA ILE A 61 -9.20 12.40 -5.92
C ILE A 61 -9.79 11.55 -7.04
N VAL A 62 -8.95 11.16 -8.01
CA VAL A 62 -9.23 10.11 -9.01
C VAL A 62 -7.98 9.27 -9.17
N GLY A 63 -8.09 7.97 -8.93
CA GLY A 63 -6.92 7.12 -8.99
C GLY A 63 -7.20 5.63 -8.87
N THR A 64 -6.19 4.89 -8.44
CA THR A 64 -6.24 3.45 -8.29
C THR A 64 -5.44 2.98 -7.08
N ASN A 65 -5.69 1.73 -6.70
CA ASN A 65 -5.02 1.05 -5.59
C ASN A 65 -3.94 0.10 -6.10
N LEU A 66 -2.73 0.14 -5.54
CA LEU A 66 -1.67 -0.83 -5.82
C LEU A 66 -1.88 -2.14 -5.06
N GLY A 67 -3.10 -2.71 -5.13
CA GLY A 67 -3.45 -3.98 -4.50
C GLY A 67 -2.60 -5.16 -4.98
N ASN A 68 -2.60 -6.24 -4.22
CA ASN A 68 -1.86 -7.48 -4.47
C ASN A 68 -0.32 -7.39 -4.35
N TRP A 69 0.26 -6.22 -4.24
CA TRP A 69 1.71 -6.07 -4.24
C TRP A 69 2.34 -6.25 -2.86
N LEU A 70 1.97 -5.40 -1.90
CA LEU A 70 2.46 -5.44 -0.51
C LEU A 70 1.47 -6.12 0.44
N ASN A 71 0.36 -6.59 -0.08
CA ASN A 71 -0.65 -7.43 0.55
C ASN A 71 -1.28 -8.34 -0.50
N PRO A 72 -0.73 -9.53 -0.76
CA PRO A 72 -1.28 -10.47 -1.74
C PRO A 72 -2.62 -11.05 -1.29
N GLU A 73 -3.55 -11.12 -2.24
CA GLU A 73 -4.85 -11.75 -2.08
C GLU A 73 -5.07 -12.81 -3.17
N GLY A 74 -5.58 -13.96 -2.77
CA GLY A 74 -5.66 -15.14 -3.64
C GLY A 74 -6.40 -14.92 -4.95
N TYR A 75 -7.55 -14.23 -4.92
CA TYR A 75 -8.33 -14.03 -6.15
C TYR A 75 -7.59 -13.24 -7.23
N MET A 76 -6.61 -12.40 -6.84
CA MET A 76 -5.80 -11.66 -7.81
C MET A 76 -4.79 -12.53 -8.55
N PHE A 77 -4.55 -13.76 -8.04
CA PHE A 77 -3.83 -14.83 -8.71
C PHE A 77 -4.78 -15.86 -9.37
N GLY A 78 -6.08 -15.73 -9.11
CA GLY A 78 -7.11 -16.70 -9.53
C GLY A 78 -7.28 -17.86 -8.57
N PHE A 79 -6.95 -17.68 -7.27
CA PHE A 79 -7.15 -18.67 -6.20
C PHE A 79 -8.37 -18.29 -5.36
N ASP A 80 -9.21 -19.29 -5.04
CA ASP A 80 -10.38 -19.11 -4.17
C ASP A 80 -10.10 -19.49 -2.73
N LYS A 81 -9.57 -20.70 -2.48
CA LYS A 81 -9.36 -21.22 -1.12
C LYS A 81 -8.07 -20.73 -0.49
N THR A 82 -7.03 -20.58 -1.30
CA THR A 82 -5.74 -20.05 -0.88
C THR A 82 -5.78 -18.53 -1.03
N ASN A 83 -6.48 -17.85 -0.12
CA ASN A 83 -7.00 -16.51 -0.37
C ASN A 83 -6.29 -15.38 0.39
N SER A 84 -5.35 -15.68 1.30
CA SER A 84 -4.57 -14.67 2.03
C SER A 84 -3.07 -14.86 1.87
N ALA A 85 -2.28 -13.84 2.22
CA ALA A 85 -0.84 -13.80 1.98
C ALA A 85 -0.10 -15.00 2.60
N HIS A 86 -0.38 -15.35 3.88
CA HIS A 86 0.29 -16.49 4.52
C HIS A 86 -0.15 -17.83 3.93
N PHE A 87 -1.42 -17.98 3.51
CA PHE A 87 -1.87 -19.21 2.84
C PHE A 87 -1.23 -19.37 1.46
N ILE A 88 -1.01 -18.27 0.74
CA ILE A 88 -0.28 -18.27 -0.54
C ILE A 88 1.18 -18.64 -0.30
N ASP A 89 1.85 -18.03 0.69
CA ASP A 89 3.24 -18.36 1.04
C ASP A 89 3.38 -19.84 1.42
N GLU A 90 2.52 -20.36 2.30
CA GLU A 90 2.54 -21.78 2.67
C GLU A 90 2.30 -22.70 1.46
N MET A 91 1.34 -22.37 0.61
CA MET A 91 1.07 -23.12 -0.61
C MET A 91 2.30 -23.16 -1.53
N LEU A 92 2.97 -22.05 -1.74
CA LEU A 92 4.19 -21.96 -2.55
C LEU A 92 5.32 -22.79 -1.92
N ARG A 93 5.54 -22.70 -0.60
CA ARG A 93 6.54 -23.53 0.12
C ARG A 93 6.27 -25.02 0.00
N GLN A 94 5.01 -25.42 0.06
CA GLN A 94 4.58 -26.81 -0.16
C GLN A 94 4.81 -27.28 -1.61
N MET A 95 4.68 -26.37 -2.58
CA MET A 95 4.75 -26.68 -4.01
C MET A 95 6.18 -26.72 -4.56
N VAL A 96 6.97 -25.67 -4.29
CA VAL A 96 8.28 -25.45 -4.93
C VAL A 96 9.45 -25.38 -3.96
N GLY A 97 9.19 -25.45 -2.65
CA GLY A 97 10.19 -25.42 -1.58
C GLY A 97 10.50 -24.00 -1.08
N PRO A 98 11.10 -23.88 0.13
CA PRO A 98 11.27 -22.59 0.80
C PRO A 98 12.17 -21.63 0.04
N ASP A 99 13.33 -22.06 -0.42
CA ASP A 99 14.31 -21.17 -1.08
C ASP A 99 13.75 -20.55 -2.35
N PHE A 100 13.04 -21.33 -3.17
CA PHE A 100 12.44 -20.79 -4.39
C PHE A 100 11.22 -19.90 -4.09
N THR A 101 10.50 -20.16 -3.02
CA THR A 101 9.39 -19.30 -2.57
C THR A 101 9.92 -17.93 -2.13
N ASP A 102 11.03 -17.89 -1.37
CA ASP A 102 11.67 -16.62 -0.98
C ASP A 102 12.18 -15.84 -2.22
N GLU A 103 12.76 -16.56 -3.20
CA GLU A 103 13.16 -15.96 -4.47
C GLU A 103 11.96 -15.42 -5.26
N PHE A 104 10.88 -16.18 -5.36
CA PHE A 104 9.65 -15.76 -6.02
C PHE A 104 9.10 -14.47 -5.41
N TRP A 105 8.99 -14.39 -4.09
CA TRP A 105 8.48 -13.21 -3.40
C TRP A 105 9.37 -11.99 -3.58
N ARG A 106 10.68 -12.16 -3.58
CA ARG A 106 11.61 -11.09 -3.89
C ARG A 106 11.40 -10.58 -5.32
N LEU A 107 11.37 -11.48 -6.30
CA LEU A 107 11.11 -11.13 -7.70
C LEU A 107 9.73 -10.51 -7.90
N PHE A 108 8.71 -11.02 -7.21
CA PHE A 108 7.36 -10.47 -7.25
C PHE A 108 7.37 -9.00 -6.78
N LYS A 109 7.94 -8.71 -5.62
CA LYS A 109 8.01 -7.34 -5.10
C LYS A 109 8.84 -6.40 -5.98
N ASP A 110 9.88 -6.93 -6.64
CA ASP A 110 10.74 -6.12 -7.51
C ASP A 110 10.14 -5.81 -8.89
N ASN A 111 9.17 -6.62 -9.36
CA ASN A 111 8.67 -6.53 -10.74
C ASN A 111 7.16 -6.29 -10.86
N TYR A 112 6.36 -6.61 -9.83
CA TYR A 112 4.90 -6.51 -9.92
C TYR A 112 4.43 -5.06 -10.02
N ILE A 113 4.99 -4.17 -9.19
CA ILE A 113 4.83 -2.72 -9.30
C ILE A 113 6.20 -2.08 -9.46
N THR A 114 6.34 -1.28 -10.49
CA THR A 114 7.57 -0.58 -10.87
C THR A 114 7.30 0.87 -11.21
N ARG A 115 8.34 1.65 -11.46
CA ARG A 115 8.21 3.03 -11.96
C ARG A 115 7.29 3.12 -13.19
N SER A 116 7.41 2.18 -14.13
CA SER A 116 6.60 2.18 -15.35
C SER A 116 5.09 2.02 -15.07
N ASP A 117 4.73 1.33 -13.99
CA ASP A 117 3.33 1.21 -13.57
C ASP A 117 2.79 2.56 -13.09
N VAL A 118 3.56 3.29 -12.28
CA VAL A 118 3.19 4.62 -11.79
C VAL A 118 3.13 5.65 -12.94
N GLU A 119 4.08 5.60 -13.88
CA GLU A 119 4.07 6.41 -15.09
C GLU A 119 2.83 6.12 -15.96
N PHE A 120 2.46 4.84 -16.11
CA PHE A 120 1.23 4.46 -16.81
C PHE A 120 -0.02 5.01 -16.11
N ILE A 121 -0.13 4.86 -14.78
CA ILE A 121 -1.25 5.42 -14.01
C ILE A 121 -1.34 6.92 -14.22
N ALA A 122 -0.25 7.66 -14.08
CA ALA A 122 -0.20 9.11 -14.32
C ALA A 122 -0.64 9.49 -15.74
N SER A 123 -0.22 8.71 -16.74
CA SER A 123 -0.54 8.95 -18.15
C SER A 123 -2.04 8.86 -18.45
N THR A 124 -2.83 8.18 -17.62
CA THR A 124 -4.29 8.08 -17.74
C THR A 124 -5.02 9.34 -17.28
N GLY A 125 -4.34 10.25 -16.59
CA GLY A 125 -4.94 11.43 -15.96
C GLY A 125 -5.37 11.22 -14.51
N ALA A 126 -5.03 10.07 -13.91
CA ALA A 126 -5.13 9.86 -12.47
C ALA A 126 -4.23 10.84 -11.71
N ASN A 127 -4.62 11.21 -10.50
CA ASN A 127 -3.88 12.15 -9.65
C ASN A 127 -3.51 11.59 -8.28
N THR A 128 -3.98 10.39 -7.95
CA THR A 128 -3.76 9.79 -6.64
C THR A 128 -3.57 8.28 -6.75
N ILE A 129 -2.64 7.75 -5.98
CA ILE A 129 -2.44 6.32 -5.76
C ILE A 129 -2.73 6.04 -4.29
N ARG A 130 -3.50 4.98 -4.01
CA ARG A 130 -3.61 4.38 -2.68
C ARG A 130 -2.71 3.15 -2.63
N LEU A 131 -1.85 3.07 -1.61
CA LEU A 131 -0.88 1.98 -1.43
C LEU A 131 -1.26 1.13 -0.22
N PRO A 132 -1.94 0.01 -0.44
CA PRO A 132 -2.18 -0.98 0.59
C PRO A 132 -0.89 -1.68 1.00
N PHE A 133 -0.67 -1.82 2.31
CA PHE A 133 0.47 -2.55 2.84
C PHE A 133 0.12 -3.40 4.05
N HIS A 134 0.89 -4.46 4.25
CA HIS A 134 0.80 -5.34 5.41
C HIS A 134 1.72 -4.83 6.53
N TYR A 135 1.24 -4.81 7.79
CA TYR A 135 2.02 -4.32 8.94
C TYR A 135 3.36 -5.04 9.14
N ARG A 136 3.45 -6.33 8.76
CA ARG A 136 4.68 -7.13 8.88
C ARG A 136 5.85 -6.58 8.08
N LEU A 137 5.61 -5.78 7.05
CA LEU A 137 6.65 -5.06 6.31
C LEU A 137 7.46 -4.09 7.18
N PHE A 138 6.96 -3.74 8.37
CA PHE A 138 7.56 -2.81 9.32
C PHE A 138 7.95 -3.48 10.64
N THR A 139 8.07 -4.80 10.64
CA THR A 139 8.54 -5.62 11.76
C THR A 139 9.77 -6.43 11.34
N ASP A 140 10.39 -7.12 12.30
CA ASP A 140 11.49 -8.06 12.02
C ASP A 140 10.98 -9.49 11.72
N GLU A 141 9.68 -9.65 11.50
CA GLU A 141 9.09 -10.93 11.11
C GLU A 141 9.39 -11.25 9.64
N ASP A 142 9.62 -12.52 9.34
CA ASP A 142 9.72 -12.97 7.95
C ASP A 142 8.34 -12.83 7.27
N TYR A 143 8.28 -12.02 6.25
CA TYR A 143 7.05 -11.79 5.50
C TYR A 143 7.38 -11.75 4.01
N MET A 144 6.91 -12.75 3.27
CA MET A 144 7.10 -12.82 1.82
C MET A 144 8.58 -12.62 1.41
N GLY A 145 9.49 -13.31 2.11
CA GLY A 145 10.94 -13.25 1.87
C GLY A 145 11.61 -11.94 2.32
N LEU A 146 10.90 -10.98 2.95
CA LEU A 146 11.49 -9.81 3.62
C LEU A 146 11.78 -10.16 5.08
N LYS A 147 12.91 -9.66 5.59
CA LYS A 147 13.42 -10.00 6.93
C LYS A 147 13.79 -8.78 7.76
N SER A 148 13.34 -7.60 7.33
CA SER A 148 13.72 -6.33 7.95
C SER A 148 12.66 -5.27 7.70
N ALA A 149 12.32 -4.50 8.73
CA ALA A 149 11.45 -3.32 8.60
C ALA A 149 11.96 -2.29 7.58
N GLN A 150 13.28 -2.26 7.33
CA GLN A 150 13.88 -1.40 6.33
C GLN A 150 13.40 -1.72 4.91
N ASP A 151 13.15 -3.00 4.60
CA ASP A 151 12.65 -3.43 3.28
C ASP A 151 11.27 -2.80 2.96
N GLY A 152 10.39 -2.69 3.98
CA GLY A 152 9.10 -2.02 3.82
C GLY A 152 9.26 -0.53 3.50
N PHE A 153 10.16 0.15 4.21
CA PHE A 153 10.44 1.57 3.94
C PHE A 153 11.04 1.79 2.56
N GLU A 154 11.96 0.96 2.10
CA GLU A 154 12.55 1.08 0.77
C GLU A 154 11.51 0.94 -0.36
N ARG A 155 10.49 0.12 -0.15
CA ARG A 155 9.36 0.00 -1.09
C ARG A 155 8.52 1.27 -1.12
N ILE A 156 8.17 1.82 0.05
CA ILE A 156 7.42 3.09 0.11
C ILE A 156 8.24 4.23 -0.46
N ASP A 157 9.54 4.36 -0.12
CA ASP A 157 10.44 5.39 -0.66
C ASP A 157 10.46 5.38 -2.20
N SER A 158 10.46 4.19 -2.78
CA SER A 158 10.41 4.02 -4.24
C SER A 158 9.10 4.58 -4.81
N VAL A 159 7.95 4.21 -4.23
CA VAL A 159 6.63 4.69 -4.70
C VAL A 159 6.50 6.19 -4.48
N VAL A 160 6.93 6.72 -3.35
CA VAL A 160 6.96 8.17 -3.08
C VAL A 160 7.74 8.90 -4.17
N THR A 161 8.95 8.42 -4.50
CA THR A 161 9.77 9.00 -5.56
C THR A 161 9.06 8.95 -6.91
N TRP A 162 8.48 7.81 -7.27
CA TRP A 162 7.78 7.66 -8.56
C TRP A 162 6.53 8.54 -8.63
N CYS A 163 5.77 8.66 -7.53
CA CYS A 163 4.61 9.55 -7.46
C CYS A 163 5.03 11.02 -7.59
N ARG A 164 6.06 11.44 -6.86
CA ARG A 164 6.60 12.81 -6.92
C ARG A 164 7.01 13.19 -8.34
N ASP A 165 7.78 12.31 -9.00
CA ASP A 165 8.28 12.54 -10.37
C ASP A 165 7.13 12.64 -11.39
N ASN A 166 5.96 12.08 -11.09
CA ASN A 166 4.80 12.06 -11.97
C ASN A 166 3.65 12.96 -11.49
N GLY A 167 3.84 13.75 -10.44
CA GLY A 167 2.84 14.70 -9.94
C GLY A 167 1.59 14.04 -9.32
N LEU A 168 1.74 12.81 -8.80
CA LEU A 168 0.68 12.07 -8.13
C LEU A 168 0.76 12.25 -6.61
N TYR A 169 -0.39 12.27 -5.96
CA TYR A 169 -0.48 12.11 -4.51
C TYR A 169 -0.51 10.63 -4.12
N LEU A 170 -0.03 10.33 -2.90
CA LEU A 170 0.02 8.98 -2.36
C LEU A 170 -0.76 8.91 -1.03
N ILE A 171 -1.65 7.95 -0.90
CA ILE A 171 -2.29 7.57 0.36
C ILE A 171 -1.65 6.26 0.83
N LEU A 172 -1.11 6.25 2.04
CA LEU A 172 -0.60 5.04 2.67
C LEU A 172 -1.74 4.38 3.46
N ASP A 173 -2.04 3.12 3.17
CA ASP A 173 -3.13 2.36 3.78
C ASP A 173 -2.60 1.13 4.50
N MET A 174 -2.78 1.07 5.83
CA MET A 174 -2.54 -0.18 6.57
C MET A 174 -3.68 -1.16 6.29
N HIS A 175 -3.49 -1.95 5.26
CA HIS A 175 -4.49 -2.90 4.77
C HIS A 175 -4.64 -4.12 5.68
N ASN A 176 -3.55 -4.50 6.33
CA ASN A 176 -3.49 -5.58 7.31
C ASN A 176 -2.89 -5.02 8.60
N ALA A 177 -3.68 -4.97 9.64
CA ALA A 177 -3.27 -4.49 10.95
C ALA A 177 -2.82 -5.65 11.87
N PRO A 178 -1.94 -5.39 12.86
CA PRO A 178 -1.53 -6.40 13.85
C PRO A 178 -2.73 -7.06 14.54
N GLY A 179 -2.76 -8.38 14.54
CA GLY A 179 -3.87 -9.17 15.12
C GLY A 179 -5.09 -9.32 14.21
N GLY A 180 -5.14 -8.55 13.11
CA GLY A 180 -6.26 -8.53 12.17
C GLY A 180 -7.42 -7.64 12.62
N GLN A 181 -8.00 -6.91 11.68
CA GLN A 181 -9.12 -6.01 11.91
C GLN A 181 -10.46 -6.56 11.43
N THR A 182 -10.43 -7.62 10.60
CA THR A 182 -11.65 -8.24 10.03
C THR A 182 -11.84 -9.67 10.51
N GLY A 183 -10.78 -10.45 10.62
CA GLY A 183 -10.81 -11.91 10.78
C GLY A 183 -11.10 -12.63 9.47
N ASP A 184 -10.91 -11.98 8.32
CA ASP A 184 -11.11 -12.53 6.97
C ASP A 184 -9.80 -12.49 6.16
N ASN A 185 -9.84 -12.97 4.91
CA ASN A 185 -8.67 -13.10 4.05
C ASN A 185 -7.92 -11.79 3.81
N ILE A 186 -8.63 -10.67 3.79
CA ILE A 186 -8.04 -9.37 3.46
C ILE A 186 -7.08 -8.84 4.53
N ASP A 187 -7.21 -9.31 5.78
CA ASP A 187 -6.31 -8.89 6.87
C ASP A 187 -5.23 -9.92 7.22
N ASP A 188 -5.22 -11.07 6.53
CA ASP A 188 -4.20 -12.11 6.66
C ASP A 188 -3.94 -12.54 8.11
N SER A 189 -5.00 -12.65 8.93
CA SER A 189 -4.93 -12.88 10.37
C SER A 189 -5.43 -14.26 10.81
N TYR A 190 -6.05 -14.33 11.98
CA TYR A 190 -6.36 -15.57 12.68
C TYR A 190 -7.86 -15.88 12.76
N GLY A 191 -8.67 -15.41 11.81
CA GLY A 191 -10.10 -15.72 11.73
C GLY A 191 -10.97 -15.01 12.78
N TYR A 192 -10.47 -13.91 13.38
CA TYR A 192 -11.19 -13.02 14.28
C TYR A 192 -10.49 -11.66 14.34
N PRO A 193 -11.21 -10.52 14.50
CA PRO A 193 -10.61 -9.18 14.57
C PRO A 193 -9.93 -8.91 15.92
N TRP A 194 -8.85 -9.63 16.22
CA TRP A 194 -8.12 -9.57 17.49
C TRP A 194 -7.48 -8.21 17.78
N LEU A 195 -7.27 -7.38 16.78
CA LEU A 195 -6.75 -6.02 16.96
C LEU A 195 -7.51 -5.27 18.05
N PHE A 196 -8.85 -5.38 18.06
CA PHE A 196 -9.68 -4.59 18.97
C PHE A 196 -9.65 -5.09 20.42
N GLU A 197 -9.21 -6.31 20.65
CA GLU A 197 -9.14 -6.92 21.98
C GLU A 197 -7.68 -7.11 22.48
N SER A 198 -6.69 -6.90 21.63
CA SER A 198 -5.26 -7.08 21.94
C SER A 198 -4.54 -5.75 22.13
N GLU A 199 -4.24 -5.41 23.39
CA GLU A 199 -3.44 -4.23 23.73
C GLU A 199 -2.06 -4.22 23.04
N GLN A 200 -1.45 -5.41 22.89
CA GLN A 200 -0.16 -5.56 22.22
C GLN A 200 -0.28 -5.22 20.72
N SER A 201 -1.33 -5.71 20.06
CA SER A 201 -1.59 -5.42 18.63
C SER A 201 -1.88 -3.95 18.40
N GLN A 202 -2.71 -3.34 19.25
CA GLN A 202 -3.02 -1.91 19.21
C GLN A 202 -1.76 -1.05 19.40
N LYS A 203 -0.91 -1.41 20.36
CA LYS A 203 0.36 -0.71 20.58
C LYS A 203 1.26 -0.83 19.36
N LEU A 204 1.42 -2.03 18.80
CA LEU A 204 2.25 -2.26 17.62
C LEU A 204 1.75 -1.45 16.41
N MET A 205 0.44 -1.39 16.19
CA MET A 205 -0.16 -0.56 15.16
C MET A 205 0.20 0.91 15.33
N CYS A 206 0.05 1.46 16.54
CA CYS A 206 0.38 2.85 16.84
C CYS A 206 1.89 3.13 16.66
N ASP A 207 2.76 2.21 17.09
CA ASP A 207 4.22 2.32 16.94
C ASP A 207 4.62 2.33 15.45
N ILE A 208 4.04 1.46 14.63
CA ILE A 208 4.29 1.42 13.18
C ILE A 208 3.87 2.74 12.53
N TRP A 209 2.65 3.22 12.80
CA TRP A 209 2.20 4.50 12.25
C TRP A 209 3.05 5.68 12.69
N ARG A 210 3.47 5.71 13.96
CA ARG A 210 4.38 6.75 14.44
C ARG A 210 5.72 6.71 13.70
N ASN A 211 6.28 5.53 13.43
CA ASN A 211 7.53 5.38 12.69
C ASN A 211 7.39 5.79 11.22
N ILE A 212 6.28 5.42 10.58
CA ILE A 212 5.96 5.86 9.21
C ILE A 212 5.82 7.38 9.17
N ALA A 213 5.05 7.95 10.09
CA ALA A 213 4.83 9.39 10.17
C ALA A 213 6.14 10.16 10.45
N ASP A 214 7.00 9.68 11.35
CA ASP A 214 8.30 10.33 11.62
C ASP A 214 9.21 10.36 10.39
N ARG A 215 9.23 9.26 9.61
CA ARG A 215 10.01 9.18 8.37
C ARG A 215 9.50 10.16 7.31
N TYR A 216 8.19 10.26 7.15
CA TYR A 216 7.58 10.99 6.02
C TYR A 216 6.98 12.34 6.39
N LYS A 217 7.14 12.85 7.61
CA LYS A 217 6.55 14.12 8.09
C LYS A 217 6.79 15.35 7.21
N ASN A 218 7.82 15.32 6.36
CA ASN A 218 8.16 16.38 5.42
C ASN A 218 7.88 16.01 3.94
N GLU A 219 7.19 14.90 3.68
CA GLU A 219 6.98 14.40 2.32
C GLU A 219 5.63 14.85 1.76
N THR A 220 5.61 15.91 1.00
CA THR A 220 4.40 16.55 0.47
C THR A 220 3.67 15.73 -0.60
N THR A 221 4.32 14.70 -1.16
CA THR A 221 3.72 13.75 -2.11
C THR A 221 2.70 12.85 -1.40
N ILE A 222 2.92 12.56 -0.11
CA ILE A 222 1.95 11.80 0.67
C ILE A 222 0.78 12.72 1.04
N LEU A 223 -0.43 12.33 0.62
CA LEU A 223 -1.66 13.03 0.99
C LEU A 223 -2.02 12.77 2.44
N GLY A 224 -1.90 11.52 2.87
CA GLY A 224 -2.26 11.14 4.22
C GLY A 224 -2.12 9.66 4.52
N TYR A 225 -2.48 9.31 5.76
CA TYR A 225 -2.38 7.99 6.37
C TYR A 225 -3.76 7.42 6.63
N GLU A 226 -4.12 6.36 5.93
CA GLU A 226 -5.35 5.58 6.16
C GLU A 226 -5.07 4.51 7.21
N LEU A 227 -5.63 4.73 8.41
CA LEU A 227 -5.18 4.01 9.61
C LEU A 227 -5.45 2.53 9.58
N ILE A 228 -6.62 2.11 9.04
CA ILE A 228 -7.04 0.71 8.95
C ILE A 228 -7.98 0.55 7.77
N ASN A 229 -7.77 -0.47 6.94
CA ASN A 229 -8.68 -0.89 5.90
C ASN A 229 -9.84 -1.71 6.49
N GLU A 230 -11.09 -1.39 6.12
CA GLU A 230 -12.31 -2.21 6.24
C GLU A 230 -12.54 -2.91 7.58
N PRO A 231 -12.50 -2.24 8.73
CA PRO A 231 -12.63 -2.92 10.02
C PRO A 231 -14.00 -3.54 10.25
N ILE A 232 -14.03 -4.66 10.94
CA ILE A 232 -15.19 -5.35 11.50
C ILE A 232 -16.28 -5.66 10.48
N PRO A 233 -16.22 -6.82 9.82
CA PRO A 233 -17.28 -7.31 8.94
C PRO A 233 -18.68 -7.36 9.60
N HIS A 234 -19.70 -7.26 8.77
CA HIS A 234 -21.10 -7.22 9.23
C HIS A 234 -21.61 -8.52 9.87
N TYR A 235 -20.97 -9.65 9.61
CA TYR A 235 -21.43 -10.98 10.04
C TYR A 235 -21.02 -11.35 11.47
N TRP A 236 -20.16 -10.56 12.16
CA TRP A 236 -19.81 -10.84 13.55
C TRP A 236 -21.01 -10.59 14.48
N GLU A 237 -21.37 -11.59 15.29
CA GLU A 237 -22.47 -11.47 16.24
C GLU A 237 -22.24 -10.37 17.28
N ASN A 238 -20.98 -10.18 17.69
CA ASN A 238 -20.55 -9.17 18.66
C ASN A 238 -20.07 -7.85 18.01
N LYS A 239 -20.41 -7.60 16.73
CA LYS A 239 -19.91 -6.41 16.00
C LYS A 239 -20.19 -5.09 16.69
N ASP A 240 -21.33 -4.95 17.41
CA ASP A 240 -21.66 -3.69 18.08
C ASP A 240 -20.70 -3.39 19.23
N SER A 241 -20.24 -4.42 19.95
CA SER A 241 -19.21 -4.30 20.99
C SER A 241 -17.85 -3.97 20.37
N LEU A 242 -17.50 -4.60 19.27
CA LEU A 242 -16.25 -4.34 18.52
C LEU A 242 -16.25 -2.92 17.91
N ASN A 243 -17.39 -2.50 17.33
CA ASN A 243 -17.56 -1.15 16.77
C ASN A 243 -17.24 -0.05 17.79
N ALA A 244 -17.62 -0.24 19.05
CA ALA A 244 -17.35 0.72 20.12
C ALA A 244 -15.85 0.90 20.42
N LEU A 245 -14.99 -0.02 19.99
CA LEU A 245 -13.53 0.00 20.20
C LEU A 245 -12.76 0.71 19.09
N VAL A 246 -13.39 0.94 17.93
CA VAL A 246 -12.70 1.47 16.73
C VAL A 246 -12.30 2.93 16.93
N GLU A 247 -13.23 3.81 17.31
CA GLU A 247 -12.92 5.23 17.49
C GLU A 247 -11.87 5.48 18.59
N PRO A 248 -11.91 4.82 19.76
CA PRO A 248 -10.84 4.92 20.76
C PRO A 248 -9.47 4.52 20.23
N LEU A 249 -9.39 3.44 19.42
CA LEU A 249 -8.13 3.02 18.79
C LEU A 249 -7.64 4.06 17.77
N HIS A 250 -8.52 4.60 16.94
CA HIS A 250 -8.17 5.66 16.00
C HIS A 250 -7.59 6.88 16.73
N LYS A 251 -8.24 7.36 17.80
CA LYS A 251 -7.75 8.48 18.62
C LYS A 251 -6.37 8.20 19.22
N ARG A 252 -6.14 6.96 19.66
CA ARG A 252 -4.83 6.53 20.19
C ARG A 252 -3.75 6.57 19.10
N CYS A 253 -4.08 6.08 17.91
CA CYS A 253 -3.17 6.05 16.78
C CYS A 253 -2.85 7.48 16.28
N VAL A 254 -3.88 8.32 16.12
CA VAL A 254 -3.71 9.74 15.76
C VAL A 254 -2.81 10.46 16.75
N LYS A 255 -3.00 10.24 18.05
CA LYS A 255 -2.13 10.82 19.08
C LYS A 255 -0.66 10.42 18.87
N ALA A 256 -0.39 9.15 18.58
CA ALA A 256 0.98 8.67 18.33
C ALA A 256 1.59 9.30 17.07
N ILE A 257 0.83 9.46 16.00
CA ILE A 257 1.25 10.13 14.78
C ILE A 257 1.56 11.61 15.07
N ARG A 258 0.68 12.31 15.78
CA ARG A 258 0.81 13.75 16.08
C ARG A 258 1.98 14.11 17.00
N GLU A 259 2.58 13.13 17.67
CA GLU A 259 3.86 13.31 18.38
C GLU A 259 5.01 13.68 17.44
N VAL A 260 4.93 13.31 16.16
CA VAL A 260 6.03 13.45 15.18
C VAL A 260 5.62 14.18 13.90
N ASP A 261 4.35 14.13 13.52
CA ASP A 261 3.82 14.68 12.27
C ASP A 261 2.51 15.44 12.50
N THR A 262 2.55 16.75 12.25
CA THR A 262 1.39 17.64 12.35
C THR A 262 0.87 18.08 10.98
N ASN A 263 1.39 17.55 9.87
CA ASN A 263 1.12 18.02 8.51
C ASN A 263 0.12 17.16 7.76
N HIS A 264 0.30 15.84 7.77
CA HIS A 264 -0.49 14.94 6.94
C HIS A 264 -1.93 14.77 7.41
N ILE A 265 -2.80 14.51 6.44
CA ILE A 265 -4.20 14.16 6.68
C ILE A 265 -4.28 12.73 7.23
N ILE A 266 -5.17 12.52 8.20
CA ILE A 266 -5.48 11.20 8.73
C ILE A 266 -6.80 10.72 8.13
N LEU A 267 -6.79 9.55 7.50
CA LEU A 267 -7.95 8.96 6.88
C LEU A 267 -8.56 7.88 7.78
N ILE A 268 -9.85 7.99 8.00
CA ILE A 268 -10.62 7.15 8.93
C ILE A 268 -11.65 6.34 8.14
N GLY A 269 -11.49 5.03 8.13
CA GLY A 269 -12.44 4.10 7.53
C GLY A 269 -13.63 3.82 8.44
N GLY A 270 -14.81 3.65 7.84
CA GLY A 270 -16.01 3.19 8.54
C GLY A 270 -15.90 1.73 8.97
N THR A 271 -16.72 1.28 9.92
CA THR A 271 -16.89 -0.14 10.22
C THR A 271 -17.71 -0.86 9.14
N GLN A 272 -17.88 -2.18 9.25
CA GLN A 272 -18.58 -3.02 8.27
C GLN A 272 -18.12 -2.76 6.83
N TRP A 273 -16.85 -3.06 6.56
CA TRP A 273 -16.23 -2.88 5.24
C TRP A 273 -16.20 -1.41 4.77
N ASN A 274 -15.81 -0.49 5.64
CA ASN A 274 -15.81 0.96 5.39
C ASN A 274 -17.18 1.53 4.96
N SER A 275 -18.30 0.90 5.39
CA SER A 275 -19.65 1.33 5.00
C SER A 275 -20.47 1.94 6.12
N ASN A 276 -20.10 1.75 7.39
CA ASN A 276 -20.87 2.21 8.54
C ASN A 276 -20.10 3.21 9.39
N PHE A 277 -20.61 4.44 9.48
CA PHE A 277 -20.02 5.54 10.27
C PHE A 277 -20.77 5.80 11.58
N ALA A 278 -21.86 5.09 11.87
CA ALA A 278 -22.66 5.28 13.08
C ALA A 278 -21.86 5.10 14.40
N PRO A 279 -20.79 4.29 14.48
CA PRO A 279 -19.98 4.20 15.68
C PRO A 279 -19.17 5.46 16.02
N PHE A 280 -18.86 6.31 15.05
CA PHE A 280 -18.07 7.52 15.25
C PHE A 280 -18.92 8.64 15.85
N LYS A 281 -18.51 9.18 17.00
CA LYS A 281 -19.25 10.18 17.77
C LYS A 281 -18.54 11.51 17.87
N ASP A 282 -17.25 11.53 17.58
CA ASP A 282 -16.41 12.71 17.72
C ASP A 282 -15.48 12.82 16.52
N SER A 283 -15.63 13.87 15.75
CA SER A 283 -14.77 14.21 14.61
C SER A 283 -13.84 15.41 14.90
N THR A 284 -13.73 15.82 16.18
CA THR A 284 -13.02 17.03 16.59
C THR A 284 -11.66 16.77 17.26
N TYR A 285 -11.25 15.51 17.37
CA TYR A 285 -10.01 15.13 18.05
C TYR A 285 -8.75 15.40 17.22
N ASP A 286 -8.91 15.78 15.95
CA ASP A 286 -7.84 16.25 15.08
C ASP A 286 -8.44 17.18 14.00
N ASP A 287 -7.71 18.21 13.58
CA ASP A 287 -8.16 19.19 12.60
C ASP A 287 -7.88 18.80 11.14
N LYS A 288 -7.24 17.63 10.94
CA LYS A 288 -6.87 17.10 9.61
C LYS A 288 -7.43 15.69 9.39
N LEU A 289 -8.70 15.49 9.74
CA LEU A 289 -9.41 14.23 9.50
C LEU A 289 -10.09 14.25 8.14
N MET A 290 -10.03 13.12 7.46
CA MET A 290 -10.79 12.79 6.26
C MET A 290 -11.38 11.39 6.42
N TYR A 291 -12.56 11.14 5.86
CA TYR A 291 -13.19 9.83 5.93
C TYR A 291 -13.05 9.06 4.62
N THR A 292 -12.93 7.74 4.72
CA THR A 292 -12.91 6.82 3.58
C THR A 292 -14.07 5.84 3.67
N CYS A 293 -14.75 5.61 2.54
CA CYS A 293 -15.82 4.63 2.40
C CYS A 293 -15.55 3.72 1.21
N HIS A 294 -16.14 2.52 1.19
CA HIS A 294 -15.99 1.54 0.11
C HIS A 294 -17.34 1.08 -0.44
N ARG A 295 -17.41 0.79 -1.75
CA ARG A 295 -18.62 0.28 -2.38
C ARG A 295 -18.35 -0.42 -3.72
N TYR A 296 -18.80 -1.67 -3.82
CA TYR A 296 -18.60 -2.50 -5.01
C TYR A 296 -19.87 -2.83 -5.78
N GLY A 297 -21.04 -2.34 -5.36
CA GLY A 297 -22.29 -2.69 -6.01
C GLY A 297 -23.51 -1.95 -5.46
N GLY A 298 -24.69 -2.42 -5.83
CA GLY A 298 -25.97 -1.79 -5.50
C GLY A 298 -26.32 -0.65 -6.46
N GLY A 299 -27.22 0.25 -6.08
CA GLY A 299 -27.63 1.37 -6.94
C GLY A 299 -26.50 2.40 -7.17
N ALA A 300 -26.38 2.91 -8.37
CA ALA A 300 -25.46 4.00 -8.74
C ALA A 300 -26.22 5.34 -8.74
N SER A 301 -26.78 5.72 -7.59
CA SER A 301 -27.54 6.98 -7.44
C SER A 301 -27.21 7.67 -6.11
N LYS A 302 -27.55 8.95 -5.97
CA LYS A 302 -27.37 9.72 -4.72
C LYS A 302 -28.12 9.10 -3.55
N GLU A 303 -29.34 8.59 -3.81
CA GLU A 303 -30.18 7.94 -2.79
C GLU A 303 -29.49 6.67 -2.27
N ALA A 304 -28.84 5.92 -3.14
CA ALA A 304 -28.15 4.67 -2.77
C ALA A 304 -26.93 4.89 -1.87
N ILE A 305 -26.40 6.12 -1.83
CA ILE A 305 -25.25 6.53 -1.02
C ILE A 305 -25.60 7.67 -0.04
N SER A 306 -26.88 7.93 0.20
CA SER A 306 -27.32 9.05 1.04
C SER A 306 -26.71 9.02 2.42
N HIS A 307 -26.54 7.83 3.01
CA HIS A 307 -25.93 7.66 4.33
C HIS A 307 -24.46 8.14 4.39
N PHE A 308 -23.68 8.01 3.31
CA PHE A 308 -22.33 8.58 3.25
C PHE A 308 -22.38 10.10 3.15
N ILE A 309 -23.28 10.63 2.32
CA ILE A 309 -23.47 12.07 2.14
C ILE A 309 -23.94 12.71 3.46
N GLU A 310 -24.95 12.13 4.11
CA GLU A 310 -25.50 12.61 5.38
C GLU A 310 -24.43 12.62 6.49
N PHE A 311 -23.63 11.55 6.59
CA PHE A 311 -22.53 11.51 7.56
C PHE A 311 -21.49 12.59 7.26
N ARG A 312 -20.98 12.67 6.02
CA ARG A 312 -20.01 13.68 5.60
C ARG A 312 -20.50 15.10 5.91
N ASP A 313 -21.77 15.40 5.57
CA ASP A 313 -22.36 16.72 5.78
C ASP A 313 -22.53 17.03 7.27
N SER A 314 -22.78 16.01 8.10
CA SER A 314 -22.92 16.17 9.55
C SER A 314 -21.61 16.52 10.25
N VAL A 315 -20.47 16.01 9.75
CA VAL A 315 -19.14 16.27 10.32
C VAL A 315 -18.41 17.42 9.62
N ASP A 316 -18.89 17.84 8.45
CA ASP A 316 -18.31 18.88 7.59
C ASP A 316 -16.82 18.66 7.27
N LEU A 317 -16.44 17.41 6.97
CA LEU A 317 -15.08 16.98 6.64
C LEU A 317 -15.05 16.30 5.28
N PRO A 318 -13.89 16.25 4.59
CA PRO A 318 -13.78 15.54 3.32
C PRO A 318 -14.05 14.06 3.47
N MET A 319 -14.62 13.48 2.42
CA MET A 319 -14.79 12.02 2.26
C MET A 319 -14.36 11.61 0.87
N TYR A 320 -13.77 10.43 0.74
CA TYR A 320 -13.54 9.81 -0.56
C TYR A 320 -13.92 8.33 -0.54
N MET A 321 -14.17 7.77 -1.70
CA MET A 321 -14.43 6.36 -1.91
C MET A 321 -13.09 5.67 -2.14
N GLY A 322 -12.52 5.07 -1.08
CA GLY A 322 -11.20 4.45 -1.10
C GLY A 322 -11.13 3.24 -2.01
N GLU A 323 -12.24 2.53 -2.16
CA GLU A 323 -12.35 1.42 -3.07
C GLU A 323 -13.69 1.39 -3.79
N ILE A 324 -13.62 1.28 -5.11
CA ILE A 324 -14.70 0.90 -6.04
C ILE A 324 -14.13 -0.08 -7.04
N GLY A 325 -14.95 -0.89 -7.68
CA GLY A 325 -14.48 -1.82 -8.70
C GLY A 325 -15.34 -3.07 -8.82
N HIS A 326 -14.80 -4.10 -9.45
CA HIS A 326 -15.44 -5.42 -9.60
C HIS A 326 -16.89 -5.37 -10.09
N ASN A 327 -17.20 -4.42 -10.99
CA ASN A 327 -18.53 -4.23 -11.56
C ASN A 327 -18.42 -3.97 -13.07
N THR A 328 -19.55 -3.77 -13.77
CA THR A 328 -19.54 -3.45 -15.19
C THR A 328 -19.05 -2.03 -15.45
N ASP A 329 -18.51 -1.78 -16.62
CA ASP A 329 -18.03 -0.45 -17.01
C ASP A 329 -19.16 0.59 -16.96
N GLU A 330 -20.41 0.21 -17.32
CA GLU A 330 -21.58 1.09 -17.27
C GLU A 330 -21.92 1.49 -15.84
N TRP A 331 -21.96 0.51 -14.91
CA TRP A 331 -22.22 0.79 -13.50
C TRP A 331 -21.17 1.73 -12.93
N GLN A 332 -19.91 1.49 -13.26
CA GLN A 332 -18.80 2.29 -12.77
C GLN A 332 -18.84 3.73 -13.30
N ALA A 333 -19.16 3.89 -14.60
CA ALA A 333 -19.30 5.21 -15.20
C ALA A 333 -20.43 6.01 -14.53
N ASP A 334 -21.59 5.38 -14.30
CA ASP A 334 -22.71 6.00 -13.62
C ASP A 334 -22.37 6.34 -12.17
N PHE A 335 -21.72 5.42 -11.46
CA PHE A 335 -21.32 5.64 -10.06
C PHE A 335 -20.28 6.75 -9.93
N CYS A 336 -19.25 6.77 -10.77
CA CYS A 336 -18.25 7.85 -10.81
C CYS A 336 -18.86 9.22 -11.16
N ARG A 337 -19.88 9.26 -12.01
CA ARG A 337 -20.62 10.49 -12.29
C ARG A 337 -21.34 10.99 -11.02
N VAL A 338 -22.02 10.11 -10.28
CA VAL A 338 -22.65 10.46 -9.01
C VAL A 338 -21.63 10.94 -7.98
N MET A 339 -20.46 10.28 -7.89
CA MET A 339 -19.38 10.69 -6.97
C MET A 339 -18.91 12.12 -7.26
N ARG A 340 -18.73 12.48 -8.54
CA ARG A 340 -18.37 13.85 -8.94
C ARG A 340 -19.44 14.87 -8.57
N GLU A 341 -20.73 14.54 -8.79
CA GLU A 341 -21.84 15.42 -8.45
C GLU A 341 -21.95 15.72 -6.94
N VAL A 342 -21.53 14.77 -6.09
CA VAL A 342 -21.56 14.92 -4.62
C VAL A 342 -20.22 15.30 -4.02
N ASN A 343 -19.21 15.60 -4.84
CA ASN A 343 -17.86 15.95 -4.40
C ASN A 343 -17.20 14.88 -3.49
N ILE A 344 -17.33 13.61 -3.84
CA ILE A 344 -16.63 12.48 -3.21
C ILE A 344 -15.66 11.91 -4.23
N GLY A 345 -14.34 12.10 -4.02
CA GLY A 345 -13.29 11.51 -4.85
C GLY A 345 -13.28 9.98 -4.75
N TYR A 346 -12.52 9.30 -5.61
CA TYR A 346 -12.48 7.85 -5.59
C TYR A 346 -11.16 7.29 -6.07
N THR A 347 -10.80 6.08 -5.57
CA THR A 347 -9.74 5.23 -6.07
C THR A 347 -10.27 3.85 -6.42
N PHE A 348 -9.71 3.29 -7.47
CA PHE A 348 -10.21 2.09 -8.10
C PHE A 348 -9.45 0.85 -7.61
N TRP A 349 -10.13 -0.26 -7.34
CA TRP A 349 -9.55 -1.52 -6.88
C TRP A 349 -9.70 -2.64 -7.90
N PRO A 350 -8.62 -3.38 -8.23
CA PRO A 350 -7.21 -3.04 -8.03
C PRO A 350 -6.58 -2.51 -9.34
N TYR A 351 -5.34 -2.01 -9.25
CA TYR A 351 -4.57 -1.61 -10.42
C TYR A 351 -4.24 -2.81 -11.31
N LYS A 352 -3.80 -3.94 -10.74
CA LYS A 352 -3.29 -5.08 -11.49
C LYS A 352 -3.71 -6.42 -10.89
N LYS A 353 -4.18 -7.36 -11.72
CA LYS A 353 -4.43 -8.76 -11.35
C LYS A 353 -4.54 -9.64 -12.60
N VAL A 354 -4.67 -10.95 -12.43
CA VAL A 354 -5.01 -11.83 -13.55
C VAL A 354 -6.41 -11.54 -14.09
N ASP A 355 -6.62 -11.83 -15.36
CA ASP A 355 -7.87 -11.74 -16.10
C ASP A 355 -8.34 -10.29 -16.31
N ASN A 356 -9.49 -9.89 -15.74
CA ASN A 356 -10.13 -8.59 -16.00
C ASN A 356 -10.52 -7.86 -14.71
N SER A 357 -11.30 -6.78 -14.81
CA SER A 357 -11.73 -5.94 -13.69
C SER A 357 -10.56 -5.35 -12.90
N CYS A 358 -9.64 -4.71 -13.61
CA CYS A 358 -8.46 -4.01 -13.10
C CYS A 358 -7.98 -3.01 -14.16
N PHE A 359 -7.03 -2.14 -13.84
CA PHE A 359 -6.42 -1.24 -14.85
C PHE A 359 -5.59 -2.02 -15.88
N ASN A 360 -4.73 -2.91 -15.39
CA ASN A 360 -3.84 -3.72 -16.21
C ASN A 360 -4.02 -5.19 -15.90
N ALA A 361 -4.48 -5.97 -16.89
CA ALA A 361 -4.68 -7.39 -16.76
C ALA A 361 -3.38 -8.16 -17.02
N ILE A 362 -3.07 -9.11 -16.15
CA ILE A 362 -1.96 -10.04 -16.31
C ILE A 362 -2.46 -11.26 -17.06
N THR A 363 -1.81 -11.61 -18.16
CA THR A 363 -2.10 -12.86 -18.88
C THR A 363 -1.53 -14.04 -18.09
N ARG A 364 -2.37 -15.04 -17.81
CA ARG A 364 -1.95 -16.28 -17.15
C ARG A 364 -0.89 -16.97 -18.00
N PRO A 365 0.26 -17.37 -17.45
CA PRO A 365 1.26 -18.10 -18.19
C PRO A 365 0.84 -19.55 -18.44
N GLU A 366 1.55 -20.22 -19.34
CA GLU A 366 1.41 -21.66 -19.55
C GLU A 366 1.65 -22.43 -18.23
N GLY A 367 0.78 -23.36 -17.90
CA GLY A 367 0.85 -24.16 -16.67
C GLY A 367 0.31 -23.47 -15.42
N TRP A 368 -0.20 -22.23 -15.51
CA TRP A 368 -0.80 -21.54 -14.36
C TRP A 368 -2.02 -22.27 -13.79
N ASP A 369 -2.78 -22.97 -14.62
CA ASP A 369 -3.87 -23.83 -14.21
C ASP A 369 -3.45 -24.92 -13.21
N LYS A 370 -2.22 -25.45 -13.32
CA LYS A 370 -1.67 -26.40 -12.37
C LYS A 370 -1.29 -25.76 -11.03
N ILE A 371 -0.91 -24.49 -11.03
CA ILE A 371 -0.74 -23.72 -9.80
C ILE A 371 -2.10 -23.53 -9.12
N VAL A 372 -3.13 -23.13 -9.87
CA VAL A 372 -4.51 -22.96 -9.36
C VAL A 372 -5.05 -24.29 -8.83
N GLU A 373 -4.93 -25.39 -9.57
CA GLU A 373 -5.35 -26.72 -9.11
C GLU A 373 -4.72 -27.10 -7.77
N PHE A 374 -3.43 -26.80 -7.57
CA PHE A 374 -2.75 -27.06 -6.30
C PHE A 374 -3.18 -26.10 -5.19
N ALA A 375 -3.40 -24.81 -5.51
CA ALA A 375 -3.92 -23.83 -4.57
C ALA A 375 -5.30 -24.21 -4.02
N GLU A 376 -6.15 -24.82 -4.86
CA GLU A 376 -7.50 -25.26 -4.52
C GLU A 376 -7.58 -26.68 -3.92
N ALA A 377 -6.49 -27.43 -3.97
CA ALA A 377 -6.45 -28.82 -3.48
C ALA A 377 -6.57 -28.88 -1.95
N ASP A 378 -7.10 -29.99 -1.46
CA ASP A 378 -7.01 -30.32 -0.03
C ASP A 378 -5.56 -30.67 0.34
N ARG A 379 -4.94 -29.77 1.12
CA ARG A 379 -3.56 -29.86 1.60
C ARG A 379 -3.47 -30.10 3.11
N SER A 380 -4.50 -30.65 3.71
CA SER A 380 -4.62 -30.83 5.17
C SER A 380 -3.66 -31.91 5.74
N THR A 381 -3.02 -32.74 4.89
CA THR A 381 -2.02 -33.73 5.31
C THR A 381 -0.83 -33.77 4.37
N TYR A 382 0.33 -34.22 4.86
CA TYR A 382 1.54 -34.35 4.02
C TYR A 382 1.31 -35.33 2.82
N GLU A 383 0.46 -36.34 2.98
CA GLU A 383 0.10 -37.24 1.90
C GLU A 383 -0.69 -36.52 0.79
N LYS A 384 -1.70 -35.72 1.17
CA LYS A 384 -2.50 -34.94 0.22
C LYS A 384 -1.65 -33.88 -0.49
N ILE A 385 -0.77 -33.20 0.23
CA ILE A 385 0.20 -32.26 -0.37
C ILE A 385 1.05 -32.97 -1.43
N ARG A 386 1.63 -34.13 -1.07
CA ARG A 386 2.47 -34.91 -1.99
C ARG A 386 1.75 -35.37 -3.24
N LEU A 387 0.48 -35.82 -3.09
CA LEU A 387 -0.31 -36.33 -4.20
C LEU A 387 -0.82 -35.19 -5.13
N ALA A 388 -1.15 -34.04 -4.58
CA ALA A 388 -1.65 -32.87 -5.34
C ALA A 388 -0.52 -32.10 -6.02
N ARG A 389 0.73 -32.23 -5.55
CA ARG A 389 1.86 -31.40 -6.02
C ARG A 389 2.09 -31.58 -7.52
N PRO A 390 2.11 -30.48 -8.30
CA PRO A 390 2.44 -30.53 -9.72
C PRO A 390 3.92 -30.83 -9.94
N ASN A 391 4.29 -31.05 -11.19
CA ASN A 391 5.71 -31.12 -11.57
C ASN A 391 6.42 -29.81 -11.16
N GLN A 392 7.53 -29.90 -10.42
CA GLN A 392 8.23 -28.75 -9.86
C GLN A 392 8.84 -27.84 -10.92
N GLU A 393 9.38 -28.38 -12.00
CA GLU A 393 9.99 -27.59 -13.07
C GLU A 393 8.91 -26.77 -13.80
N LEU A 394 7.76 -27.39 -14.07
CA LEU A 394 6.60 -26.71 -14.65
C LEU A 394 6.11 -25.60 -13.72
N ALA A 395 5.95 -25.88 -12.42
CA ALA A 395 5.48 -24.92 -11.45
C ALA A 395 6.43 -23.72 -11.31
N ARG A 396 7.75 -23.98 -11.20
CA ARG A 396 8.77 -22.91 -11.14
C ARG A 396 8.77 -22.07 -12.41
N LYS A 397 8.69 -22.69 -13.57
CA LYS A 397 8.59 -21.97 -14.84
C LYS A 397 7.36 -21.08 -14.88
N ALA A 398 6.19 -21.61 -14.53
CA ALA A 398 4.93 -20.84 -14.53
C ALA A 398 4.99 -19.66 -13.55
N LEU A 399 5.60 -19.82 -12.37
CA LEU A 399 5.81 -18.72 -11.41
C LEU A 399 6.75 -17.64 -11.95
N LEU A 400 7.84 -18.00 -12.61
CA LEU A 400 8.74 -17.03 -13.23
C LEU A 400 8.11 -16.33 -14.44
N ASP A 401 7.36 -17.07 -15.27
CA ASP A 401 6.61 -16.50 -16.39
C ASP A 401 5.49 -15.56 -15.90
N PHE A 402 4.89 -15.83 -14.72
CA PHE A 402 3.93 -14.92 -14.09
C PHE A 402 4.61 -13.59 -13.72
N ILE A 403 5.81 -13.63 -13.13
CA ILE A 403 6.58 -12.41 -12.84
C ILE A 403 6.87 -11.65 -14.14
N GLU A 404 7.26 -12.32 -15.19
CA GLU A 404 7.51 -11.67 -16.49
C GLU A 404 6.23 -11.03 -17.06
N ASN A 405 5.10 -11.75 -17.01
CA ASN A 405 3.81 -11.27 -17.50
C ASN A 405 3.22 -10.14 -16.64
N SER A 406 3.64 -10.02 -15.38
CA SER A 406 3.20 -8.94 -14.48
C SER A 406 3.91 -7.60 -14.73
N LYS A 407 4.98 -7.57 -15.51
CA LYS A 407 5.64 -6.31 -15.87
C LYS A 407 4.69 -5.40 -16.66
N CYS A 408 4.70 -4.10 -16.38
CA CYS A 408 3.78 -3.12 -16.97
C CYS A 408 3.67 -3.25 -18.50
N ALA A 409 4.79 -3.39 -19.20
CA ALA A 409 4.84 -3.52 -20.66
C ALA A 409 4.25 -4.83 -21.22
N LYS A 410 3.95 -5.82 -20.37
CA LYS A 410 3.35 -7.11 -20.73
C LYS A 410 1.87 -7.21 -20.37
N CYS A 411 1.43 -6.36 -19.45
CA CYS A 411 0.02 -6.29 -19.07
C CYS A 411 -0.85 -5.71 -20.17
N ILE A 412 -2.12 -6.04 -20.14
CA ILE A 412 -3.13 -5.58 -21.11
C ILE A 412 -3.99 -4.50 -20.46
N PRO A 413 -3.85 -3.22 -20.85
CA PRO A 413 -4.70 -2.15 -20.33
C PRO A 413 -6.18 -2.43 -20.61
N GLN A 414 -7.00 -2.35 -19.57
CA GLN A 414 -8.46 -2.56 -19.64
C GLN A 414 -9.13 -1.21 -19.97
N LYS A 415 -9.15 -0.86 -21.26
CA LYS A 415 -9.56 0.47 -21.73
C LYS A 415 -10.95 0.88 -21.25
N GLY A 416 -11.98 0.03 -21.44
CA GLY A 416 -13.35 0.34 -21.02
C GLY A 416 -13.44 0.62 -19.52
N TYR A 417 -12.72 -0.17 -18.74
CA TYR A 417 -12.63 -0.04 -17.31
C TYR A 417 -11.97 1.29 -16.87
N ILE A 418 -10.87 1.68 -17.49
CA ILE A 418 -10.17 2.94 -17.19
C ILE A 418 -11.04 4.14 -17.61
N GLU A 419 -11.66 4.08 -18.77
CA GLU A 419 -12.51 5.16 -19.30
C GLU A 419 -13.79 5.36 -18.48
N SER A 420 -14.33 4.30 -17.88
CA SER A 420 -15.49 4.38 -16.98
C SER A 420 -15.23 5.27 -15.76
N LEU A 421 -13.98 5.40 -15.34
CA LEU A 421 -13.56 6.29 -14.24
C LEU A 421 -13.43 7.75 -14.66
N GLY A 422 -13.60 8.06 -15.97
CA GLY A 422 -13.30 9.36 -16.55
C GLY A 422 -11.81 9.61 -16.75
N LEU A 423 -11.03 8.55 -16.81
CA LEU A 423 -9.61 8.54 -17.20
C LEU A 423 -9.47 8.18 -18.68
N THR A 424 -8.26 8.25 -19.23
CA THR A 424 -8.02 7.96 -20.64
C THR A 424 -6.84 7.01 -20.81
N VAL A 425 -6.93 6.13 -21.81
CA VAL A 425 -5.78 5.33 -22.26
C VAL A 425 -5.29 5.94 -23.57
N LYS A 426 -4.04 6.41 -23.58
CA LYS A 426 -3.38 7.00 -24.76
C LYS A 426 -2.81 5.93 -25.67
#